data_bfc58c4cf5699fa1343bcab7d2afe402
#
_entry.id   bfc58c4cf5699fa1343bcab7d2afe402
#
_cell.length_a   1.000
_cell.length_b   1.000
_cell.length_c   1.000
_cell.angle_alpha   90.00
_cell.angle_beta   90.00
_cell.angle_gamma   90.00
#
_symmetry.space_group_name_H-M   'P 1'
#
loop_
_entity.id
_entity.type
_entity.pdbx_description
1 polymer ?
#
loop_
_entity_poly.entity_id
_entity_poly.type
_entity_poly.pdbx_seq_one_letter_code
_entity_poly.pdbx_strand_id
1 'polypeptide(L)'
;VTARVGVTLSGRYRLQRLIATGGMGQVWEGVDSRLGRRVAIKVLKQEFSSDPEFVERFRAEARTVAMLNHPGIASVYDYGETEMDGEGRTAYLVMEL
;
A
#
# COMPACT_ATOMS: atom_id res chain seq x y z
N VAL A 1 -1.37 -16.00 -1.83
CA VAL A 1 -0.87 -14.62 -1.98
C VAL A 1 -1.89 -13.79 -2.72
N THR A 2 -2.33 -12.75 -2.07
CA THR A 2 -3.36 -11.86 -2.59
C THR A 2 -2.84 -10.89 -3.63
N ALA A 3 -1.72 -10.24 -3.34
CA ALA A 3 -1.17 -9.23 -4.23
C ALA A 3 -0.33 -9.89 -5.31
N ARG A 4 -0.60 -9.55 -6.56
CA ARG A 4 0.13 -10.08 -7.72
C ARG A 4 0.07 -9.07 -8.86
N VAL A 5 0.92 -9.26 -9.85
CA VAL A 5 0.99 -8.40 -11.03
C VAL A 5 -0.38 -8.31 -11.69
N GLY A 6 -0.82 -7.10 -12.00
CA GLY A 6 -2.08 -6.83 -12.67
C GLY A 6 -3.26 -6.57 -11.76
N VAL A 7 -3.12 -6.83 -10.44
CA VAL A 7 -4.19 -6.50 -9.49
C VAL A 7 -4.29 -4.99 -9.36
N THR A 8 -5.52 -4.48 -9.34
CA THR A 8 -5.79 -3.06 -9.14
C THR A 8 -6.48 -2.86 -7.80
N LEU A 9 -5.85 -2.07 -6.93
CA LEU A 9 -6.38 -1.78 -5.61
C LEU A 9 -7.34 -0.59 -5.68
N SER A 10 -8.52 -0.76 -5.09
CA SER A 10 -9.57 0.28 -5.05
C SER A 10 -9.91 0.85 -6.43
N GLY A 11 -9.73 0.05 -7.48
CA GLY A 11 -9.98 0.48 -8.86
C GLY A 11 -9.07 1.60 -9.36
N ARG A 12 -7.96 1.86 -8.66
CA ARG A 12 -7.10 2.99 -8.97
C ARG A 12 -5.62 2.64 -9.09
N TYR A 13 -5.09 1.85 -8.14
CA TYR A 13 -3.65 1.57 -8.06
C TYR A 13 -3.36 0.19 -8.61
N ARG A 14 -2.71 0.13 -9.75
CA ARG A 14 -2.40 -1.13 -10.42
C ARG A 14 -0.99 -1.59 -10.08
N LEU A 15 -0.87 -2.80 -9.54
CA LEU A 15 0.41 -3.40 -9.18
C LEU A 15 1.11 -3.90 -10.43
N GLN A 16 2.35 -3.48 -10.65
CA GLN A 16 3.11 -3.85 -11.85
C GLN A 16 4.32 -4.70 -11.56
N ARG A 17 5.08 -4.40 -10.52
CA ARG A 17 6.30 -5.12 -10.22
C ARG A 17 6.54 -5.19 -8.72
N LEU A 18 6.84 -6.39 -8.22
CA LEU A 18 7.20 -6.57 -6.83
C LEU A 18 8.62 -6.06 -6.60
N ILE A 19 8.78 -5.12 -5.66
CA ILE A 19 10.07 -4.55 -5.33
C ILE A 19 10.72 -5.27 -4.16
N ALA A 20 9.94 -5.54 -3.11
CA ALA A 20 10.45 -6.15 -1.89
C ALA A 20 9.37 -6.89 -1.13
N THR A 21 9.77 -7.90 -0.36
CA THR A 21 8.89 -8.63 0.53
C THR A 21 9.51 -8.60 1.92
N GLY A 22 8.70 -8.19 2.89
CA GLY A 22 9.10 -8.15 4.30
C GLY A 22 8.20 -9.02 5.16
N GLY A 23 8.45 -8.99 6.47
CA GLY A 23 7.68 -9.79 7.42
C GLY A 23 6.21 -9.42 7.47
N MET A 24 5.88 -8.14 7.31
CA MET A 24 4.52 -7.62 7.43
C MET A 24 3.82 -7.40 6.10
N GLY A 25 4.53 -7.35 5.00
CA GLY A 25 3.89 -7.09 3.72
C GLY A 25 4.85 -7.05 2.56
N GLN A 26 4.38 -6.46 1.48
CA GLN A 26 5.11 -6.35 0.24
C GLN A 26 5.12 -4.90 -0.24
N VAL A 27 6.20 -4.53 -0.93
CA VAL A 27 6.30 -3.22 -1.59
C VAL A 27 6.28 -3.45 -3.09
N TRP A 28 5.38 -2.76 -3.76
CA TRP A 28 5.17 -2.88 -5.20
C TRP A 28 5.44 -1.56 -5.90
N GLU A 29 5.95 -1.64 -7.11
CA GLU A 29 5.88 -0.53 -8.04
C GLU A 29 4.56 -0.65 -8.78
N GLY A 30 3.82 0.45 -8.86
CA GLY A 30 2.55 0.45 -9.54
C GLY A 30 2.25 1.78 -10.20
N VAL A 31 1.05 1.90 -10.73
CA VAL A 31 0.59 3.11 -11.42
C VAL A 31 -0.71 3.58 -10.77
N ASP A 32 -0.76 4.88 -10.47
CA ASP A 32 -1.99 5.57 -10.14
C ASP A 32 -2.69 5.87 -11.46
N SER A 33 -3.74 5.13 -11.76
CA SER A 33 -4.44 5.26 -13.04
C SER A 33 -5.20 6.57 -13.20
N ARG A 34 -5.52 7.25 -12.10
CA ARG A 34 -6.20 8.54 -12.15
C ARG A 34 -5.26 9.68 -12.51
N LEU A 35 -4.06 9.65 -11.95
CA LEU A 35 -3.07 10.71 -12.17
C LEU A 35 -2.04 10.34 -13.22
N GLY A 36 -2.02 9.08 -13.64
CA GLY A 36 -1.09 8.62 -14.67
C GLY A 36 0.37 8.63 -14.22
N ARG A 37 0.63 8.41 -12.93
CA ARG A 37 1.99 8.44 -12.41
C ARG A 37 2.37 7.15 -11.71
N ARG A 38 3.66 6.87 -11.72
CA ARG A 38 4.21 5.70 -11.03
C ARG A 38 4.30 5.99 -9.53
N VAL A 39 3.99 4.97 -8.74
CA VAL A 39 3.98 5.08 -7.27
C VAL A 39 4.57 3.81 -6.66
N ALA A 40 4.97 3.90 -5.40
CA ALA A 40 5.29 2.74 -4.58
C ALA A 40 4.06 2.40 -3.75
N ILE A 41 3.72 1.12 -3.67
CA ILE A 41 2.54 0.67 -2.95
C ILE A 41 2.97 -0.39 -1.94
N LYS A 42 2.82 -0.09 -0.67
CA LYS A 42 3.08 -1.03 0.40
C LYS A 42 1.78 -1.73 0.76
N VAL A 43 1.73 -3.05 0.55
CA VAL A 43 0.55 -3.86 0.80
C VAL A 43 0.78 -4.69 2.05
N LEU A 44 -0.09 -4.53 3.03
CA LEU A 44 0.01 -5.27 4.29
C LEU A 44 -0.47 -6.70 4.07
N LYS A 45 0.24 -7.68 4.65
CA LYS A 45 -0.17 -9.08 4.54
C LYS A 45 -1.56 -9.28 5.13
N GLN A 46 -2.30 -10.23 4.57
CA GLN A 46 -3.68 -10.50 5.00
C GLN A 46 -3.79 -10.78 6.50
N GLU A 47 -2.87 -11.55 7.05
CA GLU A 47 -2.88 -11.89 8.48
C GLU A 47 -2.77 -10.64 9.37
N PHE A 48 -2.10 -9.59 8.91
CA PHE A 48 -2.00 -8.32 9.63
C PHE A 48 -3.13 -7.38 9.29
N SER A 49 -3.63 -7.45 8.06
CA SER A 49 -4.77 -6.63 7.63
C SER A 49 -6.07 -6.99 8.36
N SER A 50 -6.18 -8.23 8.83
CA SER A 50 -7.35 -8.67 9.60
C SER A 50 -7.25 -8.36 11.09
N ASP A 51 -6.11 -7.86 11.55
CA ASP A 51 -5.90 -7.48 12.95
C ASP A 51 -6.06 -5.97 13.10
N PRO A 52 -7.13 -5.49 13.77
CA PRO A 52 -7.37 -4.05 13.90
C PRO A 52 -6.22 -3.27 14.54
N GLU A 53 -5.48 -3.91 15.43
CA GLU A 53 -4.36 -3.27 16.10
C GLU A 53 -3.21 -2.99 15.13
N PHE A 54 -2.90 -3.94 14.26
CA PHE A 54 -1.89 -3.76 13.23
C PHE A 54 -2.32 -2.72 12.20
N VAL A 55 -3.58 -2.75 11.79
CA VAL A 55 -4.11 -1.78 10.83
C VAL A 55 -4.04 -0.36 11.39
N GLU A 56 -4.41 -0.19 12.65
CA GLU A 56 -4.37 1.13 13.29
C GLU A 56 -2.93 1.64 13.42
N ARG A 57 -2.00 0.77 13.74
CA ARG A 57 -0.59 1.13 13.83
C ARG A 57 -0.03 1.50 12.44
N PHE A 58 -0.40 0.73 11.42
CA PHE A 58 0.01 1.00 10.04
C PHE A 58 -0.51 2.36 9.58
N ARG A 59 -1.78 2.65 9.89
CA ARG A 59 -2.40 3.93 9.57
C ARG A 59 -1.74 5.09 10.31
N ALA A 60 -1.41 4.89 11.59
CA ALA A 60 -0.77 5.91 12.40
C ALA A 60 0.63 6.25 11.87
N GLU A 61 1.40 5.24 11.46
CA GLU A 61 2.71 5.45 10.84
C GLU A 61 2.59 6.21 9.52
N ALA A 62 1.61 5.83 8.70
CA ALA A 62 1.36 6.52 7.43
C ALA A 62 1.03 7.99 7.66
N ARG A 63 0.21 8.27 8.67
CA ARG A 63 -0.18 9.64 9.01
C ARG A 63 1.03 10.45 9.49
N THR A 64 1.89 9.85 10.29
CA THR A 64 3.10 10.49 10.79
C THR A 64 4.04 10.85 9.63
N VAL A 65 4.28 9.90 8.72
CA VAL A 65 5.14 10.14 7.55
C VAL A 65 4.54 11.21 6.64
N ALA A 66 3.23 11.19 6.46
CA ALA A 66 2.54 12.17 5.62
C ALA A 66 2.69 13.61 6.15
N MET A 67 2.84 13.76 7.47
CA MET A 67 3.03 15.07 8.10
C MET A 67 4.47 15.56 8.06
N LEU A 68 5.42 14.66 7.78
CA LEU A 68 6.83 15.02 7.69
C LEU A 68 7.14 15.52 6.28
N ASN A 69 7.42 16.78 6.16
CA ASN A 69 7.82 17.39 4.89
C ASN A 69 9.35 17.52 4.86
N HIS A 70 10.02 16.40 4.62
CA HIS A 70 11.47 16.33 4.65
C HIS A 70 12.00 15.71 3.35
N PRO A 71 13.00 16.33 2.69
CA PRO A 71 13.48 15.86 1.39
C PRO A 71 14.10 14.45 1.40
N GLY A 72 14.50 13.94 2.55
CA GLY A 72 15.05 12.58 2.66
C GLY A 72 14.02 11.52 2.94
N ILE A 73 12.75 11.86 3.02
CA ILE A 73 11.68 10.92 3.35
C ILE A 73 10.67 10.90 2.21
N ALA A 74 10.34 9.68 1.73
CA ALA A 74 9.36 9.51 0.66
C ALA A 74 7.99 10.05 1.10
N SER A 75 7.35 10.81 0.21
CA SER A 75 6.03 11.38 0.48
C SER A 75 4.96 10.30 0.44
N VAL A 76 4.04 10.37 1.38
CA VAL A 76 2.85 9.52 1.39
C VAL A 76 1.74 10.23 0.63
N TYR A 77 1.19 9.56 -0.37
CA TYR A 77 0.14 10.13 -1.21
C TYR A 77 -1.25 9.69 -0.77
N ASP A 78 -1.39 8.47 -0.29
CA ASP A 78 -2.70 7.91 0.00
C ASP A 78 -2.59 6.72 0.94
N TYR A 79 -3.66 6.43 1.63
CA TYR A 79 -3.84 5.24 2.44
C TYR A 79 -5.21 4.66 2.09
N GLY A 80 -5.32 3.36 2.00
CA GLY A 80 -6.60 2.75 1.71
C GLY A 80 -6.73 1.34 2.24
N GLU A 81 -7.95 0.85 2.18
CA GLU A 81 -8.27 -0.53 2.47
C GLU A 81 -9.19 -1.01 1.36
N THR A 82 -8.91 -2.19 0.84
CA THR A 82 -9.69 -2.75 -0.26
C THR A 82 -9.87 -4.24 -0.05
N GLU A 83 -10.91 -4.79 -0.65
CA GLU A 83 -11.09 -6.23 -0.64
C GLU A 83 -10.30 -6.85 -1.79
N MET A 84 -9.61 -7.93 -1.47
CA MET A 84 -8.93 -8.75 -2.46
C MET A 84 -9.70 -10.05 -2.65
N ASP A 85 -9.76 -10.53 -3.88
CA ASP A 85 -10.55 -11.71 -4.24
C ASP A 85 -10.31 -12.89 -3.30
N GLY A 86 -11.37 -13.26 -2.57
CA GLY A 86 -11.37 -14.42 -1.70
C GLY A 86 -10.57 -14.29 -0.42
N GLU A 87 -9.98 -13.14 -0.13
CA GLU A 87 -9.07 -13.01 1.00
C GLU A 87 -9.39 -11.91 1.99
N GLY A 88 -10.53 -11.27 1.83
CA GLY A 88 -10.96 -10.23 2.76
C GLY A 88 -10.24 -8.91 2.54
N ARG A 89 -10.27 -8.09 3.57
CA ARG A 89 -9.82 -6.71 3.49
C ARG A 89 -8.31 -6.60 3.62
N THR A 90 -7.70 -5.76 2.78
CA THR A 90 -6.27 -5.53 2.78
C THR A 90 -5.98 -4.04 2.89
N ALA A 91 -5.09 -3.67 3.81
CA ALA A 91 -4.64 -2.30 3.98
C ALA A 91 -3.43 -2.05 3.07
N TYR A 92 -3.34 -0.85 2.51
CA TYR A 92 -2.22 -0.48 1.67
C TYR A 92 -1.88 1.00 1.82
N LEU A 93 -0.65 1.33 1.46
CA LEU A 93 -0.12 2.68 1.54
C LEU A 93 0.50 3.05 0.21
N VAL A 94 0.14 4.21 -0.33
CA VAL A 94 0.68 4.71 -1.60
C VAL A 94 1.63 5.85 -1.31
N MET A 95 2.82 5.76 -1.88
CA MET A 95 3.85 6.75 -1.60
C MET A 95 4.73 7.00 -2.82
N GLU A 96 5.58 7.98 -2.69
CA GLU A 96 6.56 8.34 -3.70
C GLU A 96 7.46 7.16 -4.01
N LEU A 97 7.66 6.92 -5.29
CA LEU A 97 8.54 5.86 -5.76
C LEU A 97 9.99 6.31 -5.73
#